data_20c462762c7cc6ad5f48cc55e163de99
#
_entry.id   20c462762c7cc6ad5f48cc55e163de99
#
_cell.length_a   1.000
_cell.length_b   1.000
_cell.length_c   1.000
_cell.angle_alpha   90.00
_cell.angle_beta   90.00
_cell.angle_gamma   90.00
#
_symmetry.space_group_name_H-M   'P 1'
#
loop_
_entity.id
_entity.type
_entity.pdbx_description
1 polymer ?
#
loop_
_entity_poly.entity_id
_entity_poly.type
_entity_poly.pdbx_seq_one_letter_code
_entity_poly.pdbx_strand_id
1 'polypeptide(L)'
;MKHLLPAVLILIHLAGCATRTVSTTPRTAIEQMLLSTAVDTALKKFELPQVRDRKVYVDLTNLTGDDAEYMKVAVRARFAEIGATLTATPDQAEFIAEIASGCLGTEYKSFIIGIPSIPVAGSPTPLPELSLFRQVEQTGIMKFLIFVHAQGRFVALDQYYARADRDETFFLWHRSQQKDNIRESWEKADAKIKQKHTK
;
A
#
# COMPACT_ATOMS: atom_id res chain seq x y z
N MET A 1 -23.51 24.82 -43.07
CA MET A 1 -23.08 25.36 -41.76
C MET A 1 -24.14 25.20 -40.65
N LYS A 2 -25.47 25.19 -40.95
CA LYS A 2 -26.55 25.09 -39.92
C LYS A 2 -26.60 23.73 -39.14
N HIS A 3 -26.02 22.68 -39.66
CA HIS A 3 -26.03 21.34 -39.00
C HIS A 3 -24.73 21.03 -38.23
N LEU A 4 -23.69 21.86 -38.34
CA LEU A 4 -22.44 21.66 -37.61
C LEU A 4 -22.59 21.99 -36.11
N LEU A 5 -23.37 23.03 -35.81
CA LEU A 5 -23.55 23.49 -34.42
C LEU A 5 -24.24 22.44 -33.52
N PRO A 6 -25.34 21.78 -33.92
CA PRO A 6 -25.94 20.72 -33.11
C PRO A 6 -25.07 19.49 -33.01
N ALA A 7 -24.29 19.13 -34.05
CA ALA A 7 -23.37 18.01 -34.01
C ALA A 7 -22.22 18.24 -33.00
N VAL A 8 -21.67 19.46 -32.95
CA VAL A 8 -20.64 19.83 -31.96
C VAL A 8 -21.21 19.84 -30.54
N LEU A 9 -22.47 20.31 -30.36
CA LEU A 9 -23.13 20.31 -29.05
C LEU A 9 -23.34 18.86 -28.54
N ILE A 10 -23.74 17.94 -29.42
CA ILE A 10 -23.93 16.51 -29.09
C ILE A 10 -22.57 15.87 -28.72
N LEU A 11 -21.48 16.19 -29.41
CA LEU A 11 -20.15 15.71 -29.10
C LEU A 11 -19.66 16.16 -27.71
N ILE A 12 -19.98 17.41 -27.32
CA ILE A 12 -19.60 17.94 -25.99
C ILE A 12 -20.37 17.22 -24.87
N HIS A 13 -21.61 16.81 -25.08
CA HIS A 13 -22.39 16.06 -24.08
C HIS A 13 -21.95 14.58 -23.95
N LEU A 14 -21.24 14.04 -24.94
CA LEU A 14 -20.67 12.69 -24.90
C LEU A 14 -19.31 12.62 -24.19
N ALA A 15 -18.65 13.75 -23.94
CA ALA A 15 -17.44 13.81 -23.15
C ALA A 15 -17.77 13.66 -21.66
N GLY A 16 -18.01 12.44 -21.22
CA GLY A 16 -18.25 12.11 -19.81
C GLY A 16 -16.96 12.12 -18.99
N CYS A 17 -17.01 12.65 -17.76
CA CYS A 17 -15.99 12.42 -16.76
C CYS A 17 -16.37 11.16 -15.97
N ALA A 18 -15.54 10.12 -15.99
CA ALA A 18 -15.76 8.90 -15.22
C ALA A 18 -14.68 8.74 -14.16
N THR A 19 -15.08 8.53 -12.90
CA THR A 19 -14.17 8.11 -11.83
C THR A 19 -14.48 6.66 -11.49
N ARG A 20 -13.48 5.82 -11.54
CA ARG A 20 -13.60 4.40 -11.17
C ARG A 20 -12.66 4.08 -10.02
N THR A 21 -13.19 3.53 -8.94
CA THR A 21 -12.41 2.93 -7.86
C THR A 21 -12.55 1.41 -7.96
N VAL A 22 -11.45 0.70 -8.02
CA VAL A 22 -11.45 -0.78 -8.11
C VAL A 22 -10.41 -1.33 -7.14
N SER A 23 -10.84 -2.27 -6.31
CA SER A 23 -9.92 -3.17 -5.60
C SER A 23 -9.65 -4.37 -6.49
N THR A 24 -8.38 -4.65 -6.78
CA THR A 24 -7.98 -5.76 -7.64
C THR A 24 -7.23 -6.82 -6.85
N THR A 25 -7.66 -8.07 -6.99
CA THR A 25 -6.93 -9.27 -6.60
C THR A 25 -6.96 -10.26 -7.78
N PRO A 26 -5.87 -10.96 -8.14
CA PRO A 26 -4.55 -10.94 -7.52
C PRO A 26 -3.82 -9.63 -7.77
N ARG A 27 -3.00 -9.24 -6.79
CA ARG A 27 -2.30 -7.96 -6.80
C ARG A 27 -1.18 -7.89 -7.81
N THR A 28 -1.07 -6.74 -8.46
CA THR A 28 0.07 -6.41 -9.31
C THR A 28 1.34 -6.18 -8.47
N ALA A 29 2.51 -6.23 -9.08
CA ALA A 29 3.77 -5.92 -8.41
C ALA A 29 3.75 -4.51 -7.79
N ILE A 30 3.10 -3.54 -8.43
CA ILE A 30 2.97 -2.17 -7.92
C ILE A 30 2.14 -2.14 -6.62
N GLU A 31 1.04 -2.88 -6.55
CA GLU A 31 0.20 -2.95 -5.36
C GLU A 31 0.94 -3.61 -4.19
N GLN A 32 1.68 -4.69 -4.44
CA GLN A 32 2.52 -5.34 -3.43
C GLN A 32 3.58 -4.39 -2.89
N MET A 33 4.17 -3.57 -3.77
CA MET A 33 5.17 -2.59 -3.38
C MET A 33 4.60 -1.40 -2.61
N LEU A 34 3.40 -0.95 -2.96
CA LEU A 34 2.69 0.06 -2.20
C LEU A 34 2.42 -0.44 -0.78
N LEU A 35 1.97 -1.69 -0.63
CA LEU A 35 1.73 -2.27 0.69
C LEU A 35 3.00 -2.44 1.51
N SER A 36 4.04 -3.05 0.94
CA SER A 36 5.31 -3.23 1.65
C SER A 36 5.93 -1.89 2.05
N THR A 37 5.86 -0.87 1.19
CA THR A 37 6.31 0.49 1.51
C THR A 37 5.50 1.12 2.64
N ALA A 38 4.17 0.92 2.67
CA ALA A 38 3.32 1.38 3.77
C ALA A 38 3.66 0.67 5.09
N VAL A 39 3.87 -0.66 5.05
CA VAL A 39 4.34 -1.45 6.20
C VAL A 39 5.66 -0.91 6.73
N ASP A 40 6.67 -0.76 5.90
CA ASP A 40 7.99 -0.26 6.29
C ASP A 40 7.92 1.15 6.88
N THR A 41 7.06 2.00 6.30
CA THR A 41 6.87 3.37 6.78
C THR A 41 6.20 3.41 8.15
N ALA A 42 5.24 2.52 8.42
CA ALA A 42 4.60 2.41 9.72
C ALA A 42 5.58 1.85 10.76
N LEU A 43 6.34 0.80 10.40
CA LEU A 43 7.31 0.18 11.31
C LEU A 43 8.49 1.10 11.66
N LYS A 44 8.90 2.03 10.79
CA LYS A 44 9.90 3.05 11.14
C LYS A 44 9.47 3.95 12.28
N LYS A 45 8.16 4.17 12.44
CA LYS A 45 7.59 4.96 13.54
C LYS A 45 7.42 4.15 14.81
N PHE A 46 7.56 2.82 14.71
CA PHE A 46 7.36 1.92 15.84
C PHE A 46 8.53 2.04 16.83
N GLU A 47 8.23 2.51 18.01
CA GLU A 47 9.13 2.59 19.14
C GLU A 47 8.42 2.04 20.39
N LEU A 48 9.07 1.10 21.07
CA LEU A 48 8.54 0.48 22.26
C LEU A 48 9.68 0.30 23.28
N PRO A 49 10.05 1.34 24.01
CA PRO A 49 11.21 1.31 24.91
C PRO A 49 11.08 0.26 26.02
N GLN A 50 9.86 -0.15 26.37
CA GLN A 50 9.58 -1.14 27.41
C GLN A 50 10.13 -2.53 27.11
N VAL A 51 10.30 -2.87 25.80
CA VAL A 51 10.76 -4.20 25.36
C VAL A 51 12.26 -4.28 25.14
N ARG A 52 12.99 -3.17 25.28
CA ARG A 52 14.45 -3.16 25.08
C ARG A 52 15.11 -4.05 26.14
N ASP A 53 16.02 -4.90 25.68
CA ASP A 53 16.75 -5.89 26.51
C ASP A 53 15.83 -6.88 27.23
N ARG A 54 14.59 -7.09 26.73
CA ARG A 54 13.60 -8.01 27.27
C ARG A 54 13.34 -9.18 26.32
N LYS A 55 12.96 -10.29 26.89
CA LYS A 55 12.47 -11.45 26.14
C LYS A 55 11.02 -11.26 25.74
N VAL A 56 10.77 -11.24 24.42
CA VAL A 56 9.45 -10.93 23.86
C VAL A 56 9.01 -12.06 22.94
N TYR A 57 7.81 -12.57 23.19
CA TYR A 57 7.09 -13.39 22.23
C TYR A 57 6.19 -12.48 21.38
N VAL A 58 6.34 -12.54 20.06
CA VAL A 58 5.52 -11.75 19.13
C VAL A 58 4.44 -12.65 18.56
N ASP A 59 3.21 -12.47 19.03
CA ASP A 59 2.02 -13.17 18.53
C ASP A 59 1.48 -12.45 17.29
N LEU A 60 1.51 -13.15 16.16
CA LEU A 60 1.09 -12.67 14.85
C LEU A 60 -0.18 -13.38 14.34
N THR A 61 -0.88 -14.07 15.22
CA THR A 61 -2.09 -14.84 14.85
C THR A 61 -3.18 -13.94 14.28
N ASN A 62 -3.34 -12.75 14.82
CA ASN A 62 -4.34 -11.76 14.40
C ASN A 62 -3.84 -10.83 13.27
N LEU A 63 -2.64 -11.08 12.77
CA LEU A 63 -2.09 -10.36 11.63
C LEU A 63 -2.52 -11.06 10.33
N THR A 64 -3.63 -10.62 9.77
CA THR A 64 -4.28 -11.19 8.60
C THR A 64 -4.37 -10.18 7.46
N GLY A 65 -4.61 -10.67 6.26
CA GLY A 65 -4.73 -9.87 5.05
C GLY A 65 -3.78 -10.38 3.95
N ASP A 66 -3.95 -9.83 2.76
CA ASP A 66 -3.05 -10.12 1.66
C ASP A 66 -1.66 -9.56 1.99
N ASP A 67 -0.60 -10.30 1.60
CA ASP A 67 0.80 -9.98 1.90
C ASP A 67 1.15 -9.91 3.40
N ALA A 68 0.30 -10.49 4.29
CA ALA A 68 0.58 -10.52 5.73
C ALA A 68 1.90 -11.21 6.07
N GLU A 69 2.37 -12.15 5.25
CA GLU A 69 3.65 -12.85 5.48
C GLU A 69 4.85 -11.89 5.46
N TYR A 70 4.87 -10.93 4.54
CA TYR A 70 5.88 -9.88 4.56
C TYR A 70 5.84 -9.09 5.87
N MET A 71 4.65 -8.66 6.27
CA MET A 71 4.45 -7.89 7.50
C MET A 71 4.86 -8.67 8.74
N LYS A 72 4.57 -9.98 8.80
CA LYS A 72 4.98 -10.85 9.93
C LYS A 72 6.49 -10.86 10.13
N VAL A 73 7.24 -10.95 9.04
CA VAL A 73 8.72 -10.92 9.09
C VAL A 73 9.20 -9.52 9.45
N ALA A 74 8.66 -8.47 8.83
CA ALA A 74 9.05 -7.08 9.06
C ALA A 74 8.81 -6.64 10.52
N VAL A 75 7.67 -7.05 11.11
CA VAL A 75 7.37 -6.78 12.53
C VAL A 75 8.38 -7.45 13.46
N ARG A 76 8.69 -8.73 13.24
CA ARG A 76 9.72 -9.44 14.04
C ARG A 76 11.08 -8.77 13.93
N ALA A 77 11.49 -8.40 12.71
CA ALA A 77 12.74 -7.70 12.49
C ALA A 77 12.76 -6.38 13.26
N ARG A 78 11.66 -5.63 13.26
CA ARG A 78 11.57 -4.36 13.98
C ARG A 78 11.68 -4.54 15.49
N PHE A 79 11.05 -5.56 16.09
CA PHE A 79 11.24 -5.87 17.51
C PHE A 79 12.71 -6.15 17.85
N ALA A 80 13.40 -6.91 17.00
CA ALA A 80 14.84 -7.15 17.17
C ALA A 80 15.68 -5.87 17.04
N GLU A 81 15.37 -5.00 16.06
CA GLU A 81 16.05 -3.72 15.85
C GLU A 81 15.93 -2.76 17.04
N ILE A 82 14.78 -2.72 17.72
CA ILE A 82 14.57 -1.89 18.91
C ILE A 82 15.15 -2.50 20.19
N GLY A 83 15.84 -3.66 20.08
CA GLY A 83 16.59 -4.29 21.15
C GLY A 83 15.85 -5.37 21.92
N ALA A 84 14.70 -5.88 21.42
CA ALA A 84 14.04 -7.03 22.02
C ALA A 84 14.73 -8.34 21.67
N THR A 85 14.79 -9.29 22.62
CA THR A 85 15.21 -10.67 22.38
C THR A 85 13.98 -11.50 22.06
N LEU A 86 13.85 -11.95 20.81
CA LEU A 86 12.68 -12.72 20.37
C LEU A 86 12.75 -14.15 20.93
N THR A 87 11.61 -14.64 21.44
CA THR A 87 11.46 -16.02 21.89
C THR A 87 10.60 -16.83 20.92
N ALA A 88 10.82 -18.15 20.88
CA ALA A 88 10.06 -19.06 20.02
C ALA A 88 8.66 -19.37 20.59
N THR A 89 8.50 -19.34 21.92
CA THR A 89 7.27 -19.66 22.61
C THR A 89 6.94 -18.62 23.68
N PRO A 90 5.65 -18.41 24.01
CA PRO A 90 5.23 -17.46 25.03
C PRO A 90 5.77 -17.78 26.43
N ASP A 91 5.99 -19.06 26.76
CA ASP A 91 6.47 -19.47 28.08
C ASP A 91 7.90 -18.99 28.38
N GLN A 92 8.69 -18.71 27.35
CA GLN A 92 10.07 -18.22 27.47
C GLN A 92 10.12 -16.69 27.54
N ALA A 93 9.02 -16.01 27.33
CA ALA A 93 8.94 -14.58 27.21
C ALA A 93 8.62 -13.88 28.53
N GLU A 94 9.20 -12.72 28.74
CA GLU A 94 8.81 -11.76 29.79
C GLU A 94 7.58 -10.95 29.36
N PHE A 95 7.51 -10.61 28.05
CA PHE A 95 6.42 -9.87 27.45
C PHE A 95 5.84 -10.62 26.25
N ILE A 96 4.53 -10.56 26.12
CA ILE A 96 3.80 -11.02 24.93
C ILE A 96 3.32 -9.79 24.20
N ALA A 97 3.68 -9.69 22.93
CA ALA A 97 3.24 -8.63 22.02
C ALA A 97 2.26 -9.23 20.99
N GLU A 98 0.99 -8.93 21.15
CA GLU A 98 -0.07 -9.31 20.22
C GLU A 98 -0.21 -8.26 19.14
N ILE A 99 -0.15 -8.67 17.87
CA ILE A 99 -0.25 -7.77 16.72
C ILE A 99 -1.51 -8.11 15.94
N ALA A 100 -2.34 -7.10 15.70
CA ALA A 100 -3.55 -7.24 14.90
C ALA A 100 -3.57 -6.25 13.73
N SER A 101 -3.91 -6.74 12.54
CA SER A 101 -4.13 -5.86 11.38
C SER A 101 -5.51 -5.19 11.47
N GLY A 102 -5.54 -3.87 11.39
CA GLY A 102 -6.78 -3.09 11.26
C GLY A 102 -7.13 -2.80 9.80
N CYS A 103 -6.13 -2.65 8.95
CA CYS A 103 -6.25 -2.51 7.51
C CYS A 103 -4.93 -2.90 6.85
N LEU A 104 -5.00 -3.67 5.79
CA LEU A 104 -3.88 -3.97 4.91
C LEU A 104 -4.44 -4.12 3.49
N GLY A 105 -4.40 -3.05 2.71
CA GLY A 105 -5.09 -3.01 1.43
C GLY A 105 -4.57 -1.95 0.47
N THR A 106 -4.99 -2.05 -0.79
CA THR A 106 -4.70 -1.08 -1.83
C THR A 106 -5.98 -0.48 -2.38
N GLU A 107 -5.93 0.80 -2.72
CA GLU A 107 -6.98 1.52 -3.44
C GLU A 107 -6.47 1.95 -4.81
N TYR A 108 -7.35 1.89 -5.79
CA TYR A 108 -7.10 2.38 -7.14
C TYR A 108 -8.20 3.37 -7.51
N LYS A 109 -7.81 4.57 -7.91
CA LYS A 109 -8.72 5.59 -8.45
C LYS A 109 -8.22 5.99 -9.83
N SER A 110 -9.14 6.14 -10.77
CA SER A 110 -8.83 6.71 -12.09
C SER A 110 -9.85 7.77 -12.47
N PHE A 111 -9.33 8.87 -13.00
CA PHE A 111 -10.12 9.94 -13.60
C PHE A 111 -9.77 10.03 -15.08
N ILE A 112 -10.77 10.08 -15.93
CA ILE A 112 -10.62 10.06 -17.39
C ILE A 112 -11.44 11.18 -18.00
N ILE A 113 -10.86 11.95 -18.90
CA ILE A 113 -11.55 12.82 -19.84
C ILE A 113 -11.44 12.18 -21.22
N GLY A 114 -12.54 11.63 -21.73
CA GLY A 114 -12.59 10.89 -22.96
C GLY A 114 -13.69 9.83 -22.97
N ILE A 115 -13.47 8.75 -23.73
CA ILE A 115 -14.37 7.61 -23.81
C ILE A 115 -13.76 6.48 -22.96
N PRO A 116 -14.41 6.06 -21.86
CA PRO A 116 -13.94 4.95 -21.05
C PRO A 116 -14.03 3.64 -21.84
N SER A 117 -13.30 2.61 -21.42
CA SER A 117 -13.45 1.26 -21.93
C SER A 117 -14.88 0.74 -21.69
N ILE A 118 -15.56 0.28 -22.73
CA ILE A 118 -16.96 -0.14 -22.68
C ILE A 118 -17.04 -1.64 -23.00
N PRO A 119 -17.60 -2.47 -22.09
CA PRO A 119 -17.89 -3.87 -22.42
C PRO A 119 -18.89 -3.97 -23.59
N VAL A 120 -18.57 -4.81 -24.58
CA VAL A 120 -19.49 -5.06 -25.72
C VAL A 120 -20.18 -6.40 -25.49
N ALA A 121 -21.52 -6.39 -25.48
CA ALA A 121 -22.30 -7.62 -25.34
C ALA A 121 -21.97 -8.58 -26.48
N GLY A 122 -21.63 -9.84 -26.12
CA GLY A 122 -21.25 -10.89 -27.10
C GLY A 122 -19.81 -10.81 -27.61
N SER A 123 -18.99 -9.86 -27.16
CA SER A 123 -17.55 -9.79 -27.46
C SER A 123 -16.70 -10.07 -26.22
N PRO A 124 -15.66 -10.92 -26.30
CA PRO A 124 -14.74 -11.12 -25.19
C PRO A 124 -13.81 -9.91 -24.94
N THR A 125 -13.72 -8.99 -25.92
CA THR A 125 -12.88 -7.79 -25.84
C THR A 125 -13.74 -6.54 -25.72
N PRO A 126 -13.52 -5.71 -24.67
CA PRO A 126 -14.18 -4.42 -24.57
C PRO A 126 -13.65 -3.44 -25.63
N LEU A 127 -14.41 -2.41 -25.95
CA LEU A 127 -13.90 -1.28 -26.72
C LEU A 127 -12.74 -0.62 -25.94
N PRO A 128 -11.64 -0.27 -26.62
CA PRO A 128 -10.51 0.36 -25.97
C PRO A 128 -10.89 1.75 -25.42
N GLU A 129 -10.24 2.13 -24.34
CA GLU A 129 -10.32 3.47 -23.79
C GLU A 129 -9.67 4.48 -24.76
N LEU A 130 -10.35 5.60 -25.00
CA LEU A 130 -9.85 6.75 -25.75
C LEU A 130 -9.82 7.98 -24.84
N SER A 131 -8.73 8.17 -24.11
CA SER A 131 -8.60 9.26 -23.16
C SER A 131 -7.73 10.40 -23.74
N LEU A 132 -8.25 11.62 -23.63
CA LEU A 132 -7.45 12.84 -23.86
C LEU A 132 -6.61 13.15 -22.62
N PHE A 133 -7.19 12.90 -21.43
CA PHE A 133 -6.54 13.05 -20.15
C PHE A 133 -6.92 11.86 -19.28
N ARG A 134 -5.93 11.31 -18.57
CA ARG A 134 -6.12 10.25 -17.57
C ARG A 134 -5.24 10.52 -16.38
N GLN A 135 -5.82 10.47 -15.20
CA GLN A 135 -5.11 10.45 -13.92
C GLN A 135 -5.38 9.13 -13.22
N VAL A 136 -4.33 8.50 -12.72
CA VAL A 136 -4.38 7.26 -11.96
C VAL A 136 -3.74 7.49 -10.61
N GLU A 137 -4.47 7.21 -9.55
CA GLU A 137 -3.99 7.24 -8.18
C GLU A 137 -4.05 5.82 -7.61
N GLN A 138 -2.93 5.35 -7.10
CA GLN A 138 -2.82 4.06 -6.41
C GLN A 138 -2.29 4.31 -5.00
N THR A 139 -2.95 3.74 -4.01
CA THR A 139 -2.59 3.93 -2.61
C THR A 139 -2.51 2.57 -1.91
N GLY A 140 -1.40 2.30 -1.25
CA GLY A 140 -1.28 1.22 -0.27
C GLY A 140 -1.54 1.77 1.13
N ILE A 141 -2.45 1.14 1.87
CA ILE A 141 -2.85 1.57 3.22
C ILE A 141 -2.57 0.44 4.19
N MET A 142 -1.96 0.80 5.30
CA MET A 142 -1.62 -0.10 6.37
C MET A 142 -1.98 0.51 7.72
N LYS A 143 -2.69 -0.26 8.55
CA LYS A 143 -2.95 0.04 9.96
C LYS A 143 -2.80 -1.22 10.79
N PHE A 144 -2.09 -1.15 11.91
CA PHE A 144 -2.01 -2.24 12.88
C PHE A 144 -2.04 -1.72 14.31
N LEU A 145 -2.47 -2.60 15.20
CA LEU A 145 -2.49 -2.44 16.63
C LEU A 145 -1.41 -3.35 17.23
N ILE A 146 -0.70 -2.83 18.23
CA ILE A 146 0.20 -3.61 19.07
C ILE A 146 -0.30 -3.53 20.50
N PHE A 147 -0.58 -4.68 21.09
CA PHE A 147 -0.90 -4.81 22.51
C PHE A 147 0.20 -5.60 23.19
N VAL A 148 0.82 -5.03 24.22
CA VAL A 148 1.89 -5.69 24.99
C VAL A 148 1.45 -5.89 26.42
N HIS A 149 1.62 -7.11 26.90
CA HIS A 149 1.32 -7.47 28.28
C HIS A 149 2.39 -8.40 28.88
N ALA A 150 2.49 -8.40 30.20
CA ALA A 150 3.34 -9.30 30.97
C ALA A 150 2.44 -10.13 31.92
N GLN A 151 2.34 -11.44 31.71
CA GLN A 151 1.50 -12.33 32.53
C GLN A 151 0.06 -11.79 32.73
N GLY A 152 -0.55 -11.29 31.65
CA GLY A 152 -1.90 -10.69 31.68
C GLY A 152 -1.97 -9.25 32.21
N ARG A 153 -0.85 -8.67 32.66
CA ARG A 153 -0.81 -7.26 33.09
C ARG A 153 -0.50 -6.37 31.89
N PHE A 154 -1.27 -5.31 31.74
CA PHE A 154 -1.06 -4.30 30.71
C PHE A 154 0.34 -3.67 30.79
N VAL A 155 1.01 -3.55 29.67
CA VAL A 155 2.31 -2.88 29.54
C VAL A 155 2.22 -1.71 28.56
N ALA A 156 1.72 -1.94 27.35
CA ALA A 156 1.57 -0.92 26.34
C ALA A 156 0.49 -1.26 25.32
N LEU A 157 -0.13 -0.23 24.76
CA LEU A 157 -1.03 -0.32 23.61
C LEU A 157 -0.73 0.82 22.66
N ASP A 158 -0.48 0.52 21.41
CA ASP A 158 -0.22 1.53 20.40
C ASP A 158 -0.81 1.17 19.03
N GLN A 159 -1.02 2.18 18.19
CA GLN A 159 -1.55 2.01 16.84
C GLN A 159 -0.66 2.73 15.84
N TYR A 160 -0.36 2.05 14.74
CA TYR A 160 0.46 2.58 13.68
C TYR A 160 -0.32 2.59 12.37
N TYR A 161 -0.17 3.68 11.64
CA TYR A 161 -0.79 3.89 10.35
C TYR A 161 0.23 4.48 9.38
N ALA A 162 0.21 4.00 8.16
CA ALA A 162 0.93 4.60 7.06
C ALA A 162 0.22 4.34 5.72
N ARG A 163 0.54 5.18 4.75
CA ARG A 163 0.13 5.01 3.36
C ARG A 163 1.33 5.22 2.43
N ALA A 164 1.27 4.56 1.31
CA ALA A 164 2.17 4.75 0.19
C ALA A 164 1.34 5.09 -1.05
N ASP A 165 1.77 6.09 -1.80
CA ASP A 165 1.01 6.66 -2.91
C ASP A 165 1.82 6.59 -4.20
N ARG A 166 1.12 6.38 -5.31
CA ARG A 166 1.62 6.51 -6.66
C ARG A 166 0.58 7.18 -7.53
N ASP A 167 0.94 8.31 -8.10
CA ASP A 167 0.11 9.10 -8.99
C ASP A 167 0.74 9.15 -10.38
N GLU A 168 -0.05 8.88 -11.40
CA GLU A 168 0.35 8.97 -12.80
C GLU A 168 -0.65 9.81 -13.57
N THR A 169 -0.15 10.75 -14.37
CA THR A 169 -0.96 11.58 -15.25
C THR A 169 -0.54 11.35 -16.70
N PHE A 170 -1.51 11.10 -17.55
CA PHE A 170 -1.35 10.89 -18.98
C PHE A 170 -2.11 11.98 -19.75
N PHE A 171 -1.50 12.50 -20.78
CA PHE A 171 -2.11 13.43 -21.74
C PHE A 171 -1.84 12.93 -23.16
N LEU A 172 -2.91 12.69 -23.94
CA LEU A 172 -2.81 12.19 -25.32
C LEU A 172 -1.84 10.99 -25.43
N TRP A 173 -2.08 9.93 -24.61
CA TRP A 173 -1.27 8.70 -24.54
C TRP A 173 0.16 8.87 -24.05
N HIS A 174 0.60 10.10 -23.77
CA HIS A 174 1.91 10.38 -23.22
C HIS A 174 1.82 10.54 -21.70
N ARG A 175 2.71 9.85 -20.97
CA ARG A 175 2.83 10.05 -19.53
C ARG A 175 3.47 11.42 -19.27
N SER A 176 2.70 12.34 -18.72
CA SER A 176 3.16 13.71 -18.46
C SER A 176 3.80 13.86 -17.10
N GLN A 177 3.29 13.09 -16.10
CA GLN A 177 3.78 13.16 -14.73
C GLN A 177 3.70 11.79 -14.05
N GLN A 178 4.70 11.49 -13.23
CA GLN A 178 4.67 10.38 -12.27
C GLN A 178 5.23 10.89 -10.94
N LYS A 179 4.47 10.71 -9.88
CA LYS A 179 4.88 11.00 -8.50
C LYS A 179 4.59 9.76 -7.67
N ASP A 180 5.62 9.22 -7.00
CA ASP A 180 5.44 8.11 -6.09
C ASP A 180 6.47 8.17 -4.95
N ASN A 181 6.14 7.57 -3.81
CA ASN A 181 7.06 7.38 -2.70
C ASN A 181 7.69 5.98 -2.65
N ILE A 182 7.31 5.09 -3.58
CA ILE A 182 7.86 3.75 -3.72
C ILE A 182 9.26 3.82 -4.27
N ARG A 183 9.44 4.63 -5.32
CA ARG A 183 10.72 4.80 -6.03
C ARG A 183 11.80 5.34 -5.10
N GLU A 184 11.46 6.32 -4.28
CA GLU A 184 12.39 6.86 -3.29
C GLU A 184 12.86 5.81 -2.28
N SER A 185 11.99 4.87 -1.88
CA SER A 185 12.35 3.77 -0.99
C SER A 185 13.32 2.79 -1.64
N TRP A 186 13.20 2.53 -2.93
CA TRP A 186 14.10 1.65 -3.69
C TRP A 186 15.47 2.26 -3.93
N GLU A 187 15.50 3.49 -4.36
CA GLU A 187 16.75 4.20 -4.58
C GLU A 187 17.60 4.25 -3.31
N LYS A 188 16.96 4.42 -2.15
CA LYS A 188 17.62 4.33 -0.84
C LYS A 188 18.08 2.91 -0.49
N ALA A 189 17.30 1.89 -0.83
CA ALA A 189 17.68 0.49 -0.62
C ALA A 189 18.85 0.09 -1.51
N ASP A 190 18.82 0.42 -2.80
CA ASP A 190 19.89 0.16 -3.75
C ASP A 190 21.21 0.87 -3.36
N ALA A 191 21.11 2.10 -2.88
CA ALA A 191 22.28 2.83 -2.39
C ALA A 191 22.94 2.14 -1.20
N LYS A 192 22.14 1.63 -0.25
CA LYS A 192 22.66 0.86 0.90
C LYS A 192 23.32 -0.45 0.48
N ILE A 193 22.74 -1.17 -0.48
CA ILE A 193 23.30 -2.42 -1.01
C ILE A 193 24.64 -2.14 -1.69
N LYS A 194 24.72 -1.14 -2.54
CA LYS A 194 25.97 -0.73 -3.20
C LYS A 194 27.06 -0.36 -2.20
N GLN A 195 26.75 0.39 -1.14
CA GLN A 195 27.72 0.74 -0.09
C GLN A 195 28.22 -0.48 0.68
N LYS A 196 27.40 -1.52 0.87
CA LYS A 196 27.79 -2.74 1.59
C LYS A 196 28.72 -3.65 0.77
N HIS A 197 28.63 -3.59 -0.56
CA HIS A 197 29.48 -4.37 -1.46
C HIS A 197 30.79 -3.66 -1.84
N THR A 198 30.96 -2.40 -1.44
CA THR A 198 32.18 -1.60 -1.73
C THR A 198 33.13 -1.55 -0.51
N LYS A 199 32.78 -2.18 0.60
CA LYS A 199 33.61 -2.40 1.79
C LYS A 199 33.99 -3.88 1.90
#